data_c0b629e8781013ac30bf088ba3464a14
#
_entry.id   c0b629e8781013ac30bf088ba3464a14
#
_cell.length_a   1.000
_cell.length_b   1.000
_cell.length_c   1.000
_cell.angle_alpha   90.00
_cell.angle_beta   90.00
_cell.angle_gamma   90.00
#
_symmetry.space_group_name_H-M   'P 1'
#
loop_
_entity.id
_entity.type
_entity.pdbx_description
1 polymer ?
#
loop_
_entity_poly.entity_id
_entity_poly.type
_entity_poly.pdbx_seq_one_letter_code
_entity_poly.pdbx_strand_id
1 'polypeptide(L)'
;MRSKLTGYDVGALLYCPANAHGSIVGAIVEQRFPTPYSLAFCLEDTVREDAVADAERMLRGTLSRIASAAEGGSFFLPPIFVRVRSPEQLLRLAEEYAPFSSILRGFILPKFFLENCGAYLAAIRSIGRTEEYFYMPVFESAAMIPPQTRREALTEVRAQLDTVSGSILNIRVG
;
A
#
# COMPACT_ATOMS: atom_id res chain seq x y z
N MET A 1 -17.12 -4.66 -11.87
CA MET A 1 -15.97 -3.90 -12.42
C MET A 1 -15.48 -2.96 -11.33
N ARG A 2 -14.25 -3.12 -10.82
CA ARG A 2 -13.66 -2.15 -9.89
C ARG A 2 -13.54 -0.79 -10.58
N SER A 3 -13.90 0.29 -9.90
CA SER A 3 -13.67 1.64 -10.43
C SER A 3 -12.16 1.83 -10.66
N LYS A 4 -11.81 2.35 -11.82
CA LYS A 4 -10.43 2.64 -12.18
C LYS A 4 -9.94 3.76 -11.25
N LEU A 5 -9.03 3.41 -10.33
CA LEU A 5 -8.43 4.37 -9.40
C LEU A 5 -7.31 5.12 -10.13
N THR A 6 -7.27 6.43 -9.99
CA THR A 6 -6.18 7.28 -10.50
C THR A 6 -5.31 7.78 -9.34
N GLY A 7 -4.12 8.27 -9.62
CA GLY A 7 -3.23 8.83 -8.60
C GLY A 7 -3.87 9.98 -7.80
N TYR A 8 -4.78 10.72 -8.41
CA TYR A 8 -5.52 11.82 -7.77
C TYR A 8 -6.60 11.33 -6.79
N ASP A 9 -7.17 10.15 -7.03
CA ASP A 9 -8.22 9.58 -6.17
C ASP A 9 -7.68 9.14 -4.80
N VAL A 10 -6.37 9.03 -4.64
CA VAL A 10 -5.74 8.75 -3.35
C VAL A 10 -5.99 9.88 -2.36
N GLY A 11 -5.97 11.13 -2.82
CA GLY A 11 -6.21 12.30 -1.97
C GLY A 11 -5.30 12.34 -0.74
N ALA A 12 -5.88 12.68 0.40
CA ALA A 12 -5.20 12.62 1.69
C ALA A 12 -5.00 11.16 2.12
N LEU A 13 -3.76 10.71 2.24
CA LEU A 13 -3.44 9.35 2.68
C LEU A 13 -3.11 9.35 4.19
N LEU A 14 -4.00 8.78 4.98
CA LEU A 14 -3.83 8.65 6.42
C LEU A 14 -3.11 7.34 6.74
N TYR A 15 -2.03 7.42 7.53
CA TYR A 15 -1.32 6.25 8.01
C TYR A 15 -1.87 5.78 9.36
N CYS A 16 -2.11 4.49 9.48
CA CYS A 16 -2.54 3.82 10.68
C CYS A 16 -1.59 2.65 10.98
N PRO A 17 -1.00 2.53 12.18
CA PRO A 17 -0.24 1.34 12.54
C PRO A 17 -1.10 0.08 12.37
N ALA A 18 -0.54 -0.96 11.74
CA ALA A 18 -1.29 -2.19 11.45
C ALA A 18 -1.72 -2.95 12.73
N ASN A 19 -1.03 -2.69 13.84
CA ASN A 19 -1.36 -3.20 15.18
C ASN A 19 -2.16 -2.20 16.04
N ALA A 20 -2.71 -1.14 15.44
CA ALA A 20 -3.57 -0.22 16.20
C ALA A 20 -4.89 -0.89 16.57
N HIS A 21 -5.24 -0.80 17.84
CA HIS A 21 -6.43 -1.43 18.36
C HIS A 21 -7.72 -0.66 18.02
N GLY A 22 -8.58 -1.31 17.29
CA GLY A 22 -10.05 -1.26 17.44
C GLY A 22 -10.82 -0.04 16.93
N SER A 23 -10.29 1.16 16.91
CA SER A 23 -11.12 2.35 16.63
C SER A 23 -11.30 2.68 15.14
N ILE A 24 -10.41 2.16 14.26
CA ILE A 24 -10.43 2.54 12.85
C ILE A 24 -11.66 2.02 12.10
N VAL A 25 -12.12 0.81 12.40
CA VAL A 25 -13.34 0.25 11.78
C VAL A 25 -14.55 1.12 12.12
N GLY A 26 -14.72 1.47 13.40
CA GLY A 26 -15.77 2.39 13.84
C GLY A 26 -15.63 3.76 13.19
N ALA A 27 -14.43 4.31 13.07
CA ALA A 27 -14.20 5.60 12.45
C ALA A 27 -14.60 5.62 10.96
N ILE A 28 -14.39 4.52 10.23
CA ILE A 28 -14.81 4.36 8.85
C ILE A 28 -16.33 4.29 8.76
N VAL A 29 -16.96 3.39 9.52
CA VAL A 29 -18.40 3.14 9.47
C VAL A 29 -19.20 4.37 9.91
N GLU A 30 -18.76 5.04 10.97
CA GLU A 30 -19.40 6.23 11.51
C GLU A 30 -19.03 7.52 10.74
N GLN A 31 -18.23 7.41 9.68
CA GLN A 31 -17.84 8.55 8.83
C GLN A 31 -17.21 9.71 9.63
N ARG A 32 -16.31 9.38 10.58
CA ARG A 32 -15.73 10.38 11.50
C ARG A 32 -14.81 11.40 10.81
N PHE A 33 -14.36 11.13 9.60
CA PHE A 33 -13.54 12.06 8.82
C PHE A 33 -14.45 12.86 7.87
N PRO A 34 -14.42 14.20 7.94
CA PRO A 34 -15.36 15.06 7.21
C PRO A 34 -15.07 15.19 5.71
N THR A 35 -13.89 14.74 5.26
CA THR A 35 -13.45 14.82 3.87
C THR A 35 -13.02 13.46 3.35
N PRO A 36 -13.15 13.18 2.04
CA PRO A 36 -12.63 11.95 1.45
C PRO A 36 -11.13 11.77 1.70
N TYR A 37 -10.72 10.57 2.01
CA TYR A 37 -9.35 10.18 2.31
C TYR A 37 -9.06 8.77 1.82
N SER A 38 -7.79 8.40 1.77
CA SER A 38 -7.34 7.01 1.66
C SER A 38 -6.68 6.57 2.96
N LEU A 39 -6.64 5.28 3.21
CA LEU A 39 -6.09 4.71 4.43
C LEU A 39 -4.92 3.77 4.10
N ALA A 40 -3.80 3.95 4.79
CA ALA A 40 -2.64 3.08 4.71
C ALA A 40 -2.40 2.39 6.06
N PHE A 41 -2.55 1.08 6.11
CA PHE A 41 -2.07 0.30 7.25
C PHE A 41 -0.57 0.07 7.13
N CYS A 42 0.19 0.53 8.12
CA CYS A 42 1.64 0.47 8.10
C CYS A 42 2.14 -0.73 8.90
N LEU A 43 2.87 -1.62 8.22
CA LEU A 43 3.61 -2.74 8.82
C LEU A 43 5.11 -2.44 8.95
N GLU A 44 5.55 -1.25 8.54
CA GLU A 44 6.97 -0.89 8.46
C GLU A 44 7.38 -0.03 9.67
N ASP A 45 7.59 1.27 9.52
CA ASP A 45 8.19 2.15 10.55
C ASP A 45 7.41 2.23 11.87
N THR A 46 6.10 1.96 11.85
CA THR A 46 5.25 2.05 13.04
C THR A 46 5.13 0.74 13.82
N VAL A 47 5.72 -0.34 13.31
CA VAL A 47 5.66 -1.67 13.91
C VAL A 47 7.08 -2.17 14.19
N ARG A 48 7.36 -2.55 15.43
CA ARG A 48 8.64 -3.15 15.81
C ARG A 48 8.81 -4.51 15.14
N GLU A 49 10.05 -4.89 14.89
CA GLU A 49 10.41 -6.14 14.19
C GLU A 49 9.82 -7.39 14.86
N ASP A 50 9.91 -7.44 16.18
CA ASP A 50 9.38 -8.54 16.99
C ASP A 50 7.84 -8.61 17.06
N ALA A 51 7.15 -7.57 16.62
CA ALA A 51 5.70 -7.46 16.61
C ALA A 51 5.05 -7.61 15.21
N VAL A 52 5.83 -7.85 14.16
CA VAL A 52 5.33 -7.86 12.77
C VAL A 52 4.28 -8.96 12.57
N ALA A 53 4.54 -10.19 13.03
CA ALA A 53 3.60 -11.31 12.87
C ALA A 53 2.26 -11.05 13.58
N ASP A 54 2.30 -10.41 14.74
CA ASP A 54 1.10 -10.03 15.48
C ASP A 54 0.35 -8.90 14.76
N ALA A 55 1.07 -7.92 14.23
CA ALA A 55 0.49 -6.83 13.48
C ALA A 55 -0.22 -7.32 12.18
N GLU A 56 0.38 -8.26 11.46
CA GLU A 56 -0.24 -8.87 10.28
C GLU A 56 -1.53 -9.60 10.64
N ARG A 57 -1.51 -10.38 11.73
CA ARG A 57 -2.69 -11.10 12.22
C ARG A 57 -3.81 -10.13 12.64
N MET A 58 -3.45 -9.05 13.33
CA MET A 58 -4.41 -8.00 13.72
C MET A 58 -4.97 -7.27 12.50
N LEU A 59 -4.11 -6.95 11.52
CA LEU A 59 -4.52 -6.31 10.27
C LEU A 59 -5.52 -7.19 9.50
N ARG A 60 -5.25 -8.49 9.39
CA ARG A 60 -6.18 -9.43 8.77
C ARG A 60 -7.55 -9.40 9.43
N GLY A 61 -7.62 -9.40 10.76
CA GLY A 61 -8.87 -9.26 11.51
C GLY A 61 -9.55 -7.91 11.28
N THR A 62 -8.78 -6.84 11.13
CA THR A 62 -9.30 -5.50 10.82
C THR A 62 -9.89 -5.44 9.40
N LEU A 63 -9.19 -5.98 8.40
CA LEU A 63 -9.68 -6.07 7.02
C LEU A 63 -10.96 -6.92 6.93
N SER A 64 -11.03 -8.04 7.65
CA SER A 64 -12.24 -8.87 7.71
C SER A 64 -13.44 -8.08 8.25
N ARG A 65 -13.26 -7.31 9.34
CA ARG A 65 -14.34 -6.49 9.91
C ARG A 65 -14.78 -5.37 8.97
N ILE A 66 -13.84 -4.73 8.28
CA ILE A 66 -14.17 -3.69 7.27
C ILE A 66 -14.93 -4.30 6.09
N ALA A 67 -14.50 -5.46 5.59
CA ALA A 67 -15.15 -6.16 4.50
C ALA A 67 -16.61 -6.52 4.86
N SER A 68 -16.82 -7.12 6.04
CA SER A 68 -18.16 -7.46 6.52
C SER A 68 -19.05 -6.22 6.71
N ALA A 69 -18.50 -5.12 7.22
CA ALA A 69 -19.25 -3.87 7.33
C ALA A 69 -19.65 -3.30 5.97
N ALA A 70 -18.77 -3.41 4.98
CA ALA A 70 -19.00 -2.91 3.62
C ALA A 70 -20.07 -3.70 2.85
N GLU A 71 -20.26 -4.99 3.16
CA GLU A 71 -21.32 -5.81 2.56
C GLU A 71 -22.73 -5.36 3.00
N GLY A 72 -22.87 -4.88 4.23
CA GLY A 72 -24.16 -4.54 4.84
C GLY A 72 -24.45 -3.04 4.94
N GLY A 73 -23.48 -2.17 4.64
CA GLY A 73 -23.56 -0.74 4.92
C GLY A 73 -23.53 0.15 3.69
N SER A 74 -24.14 1.34 3.81
CA SER A 74 -24.06 2.42 2.84
C SER A 74 -23.24 3.57 3.45
N PHE A 75 -21.91 3.48 3.38
CA PHE A 75 -20.99 4.51 3.84
C PHE A 75 -19.83 4.65 2.86
N PHE A 76 -19.12 5.77 2.91
CA PHE A 76 -17.90 5.95 2.11
C PHE A 76 -16.81 5.03 2.62
N LEU A 77 -16.45 4.04 1.81
CA LEU A 77 -15.31 3.18 2.06
C LEU A 77 -14.05 3.83 1.43
N PRO A 78 -13.07 4.27 2.25
CA PRO A 78 -11.85 4.85 1.69
C PRO A 78 -11.04 3.80 0.91
N PRO A 79 -10.30 4.19 -0.12
CA PRO A 79 -9.28 3.32 -0.72
C PRO A 79 -8.28 2.86 0.35
N ILE A 80 -8.12 1.55 0.52
CA ILE A 80 -7.27 0.96 1.55
C ILE A 80 -6.00 0.40 0.92
N PHE A 81 -4.87 0.72 1.53
CA PHE A 81 -3.53 0.24 1.14
C PHE A 81 -2.80 -0.36 2.34
N VAL A 82 -1.81 -1.20 2.07
CA VAL A 82 -0.89 -1.75 3.08
C VAL A 82 0.53 -1.34 2.75
N ARG A 83 1.21 -0.66 3.68
CA ARG A 83 2.65 -0.41 3.58
C ARG A 83 3.40 -1.61 4.12
N VAL A 84 4.07 -2.32 3.22
CA VAL A 84 4.86 -3.51 3.52
C VAL A 84 6.28 -3.15 3.97
N ARG A 85 7.08 -4.13 4.41
CA ARG A 85 8.48 -3.98 4.82
C ARG A 85 9.46 -4.40 3.73
N SER A 86 9.08 -5.41 2.95
CA SER A 86 9.99 -6.03 1.96
C SER A 86 9.23 -6.61 0.77
N PRO A 87 9.94 -6.93 -0.33
CA PRO A 87 9.36 -7.63 -1.46
C PRO A 87 8.77 -9.01 -1.11
N GLU A 88 9.40 -9.75 -0.20
CA GLU A 88 8.94 -11.06 0.25
C GLU A 88 7.63 -10.93 1.04
N GLN A 89 7.53 -9.92 1.91
CA GLN A 89 6.28 -9.64 2.62
C GLN A 89 5.18 -9.21 1.64
N LEU A 90 5.51 -8.38 0.63
CA LEU A 90 4.57 -8.01 -0.42
C LEU A 90 3.98 -9.24 -1.10
N LEU A 91 4.84 -10.15 -1.57
CA LEU A 91 4.40 -11.35 -2.29
C LEU A 91 3.47 -12.21 -1.44
N ARG A 92 3.87 -12.49 -0.20
CA ARG A 92 3.10 -13.31 0.73
C ARG A 92 1.76 -12.66 1.11
N LEU A 93 1.76 -11.36 1.45
CA LEU A 93 0.53 -10.69 1.86
C LEU A 93 -0.44 -10.43 0.69
N ALA A 94 0.05 -10.29 -0.54
CA ALA A 94 -0.82 -10.19 -1.70
C ALA A 94 -1.66 -11.47 -1.88
N GLU A 95 -1.08 -12.65 -1.66
CA GLU A 95 -1.78 -13.92 -1.66
C GLU A 95 -2.69 -14.07 -0.44
N GLU A 96 -2.17 -13.82 0.76
CA GLU A 96 -2.91 -13.98 2.02
C GLU A 96 -4.13 -13.06 2.11
N TYR A 97 -4.03 -11.84 1.56
CA TYR A 97 -5.09 -10.83 1.59
C TYR A 97 -5.96 -10.82 0.32
N ALA A 98 -5.78 -11.75 -0.61
CA ALA A 98 -6.62 -11.90 -1.78
C ALA A 98 -8.14 -11.97 -1.45
N PRO A 99 -8.59 -12.62 -0.35
CA PRO A 99 -10.00 -12.57 0.05
C PRO A 99 -10.55 -11.16 0.32
N PHE A 100 -9.69 -10.18 0.60
CA PHE A 100 -10.06 -8.80 0.85
C PHE A 100 -9.90 -7.89 -0.37
N SER A 101 -9.67 -8.46 -1.54
CA SER A 101 -9.45 -7.72 -2.78
C SER A 101 -10.61 -6.76 -3.14
N SER A 102 -11.82 -6.99 -2.64
CA SER A 102 -12.95 -6.05 -2.80
C SER A 102 -12.72 -4.68 -2.12
N ILE A 103 -11.96 -4.64 -1.03
CA ILE A 103 -11.69 -3.45 -0.23
C ILE A 103 -10.23 -3.00 -0.28
N LEU A 104 -9.27 -3.93 -0.35
CA LEU A 104 -7.84 -3.65 -0.44
C LEU A 104 -7.47 -3.25 -1.87
N ARG A 105 -6.96 -2.03 -2.04
CA ARG A 105 -6.63 -1.47 -3.36
C ARG A 105 -5.19 -1.70 -3.78
N GLY A 106 -4.29 -1.97 -2.85
CA GLY A 106 -2.90 -2.22 -3.19
C GLY A 106 -1.92 -2.00 -2.05
N PHE A 107 -0.65 -1.79 -2.43
CA PHE A 107 0.46 -1.76 -1.50
C PHE A 107 1.35 -0.53 -1.68
N ILE A 108 1.93 -0.08 -0.57
CA ILE A 108 2.94 0.98 -0.54
C ILE A 108 4.29 0.31 -0.32
N LEU A 109 5.25 0.65 -1.18
CA LEU A 109 6.58 0.05 -1.22
C LEU A 109 7.59 1.01 -0.60
N PRO A 110 7.99 0.81 0.66
CA PRO A 110 8.89 1.72 1.35
C PRO A 110 10.30 1.64 0.78
N LYS A 111 11.06 2.72 0.93
CA LYS A 111 12.49 2.80 0.61
C LYS A 111 12.82 2.28 -0.80
N PHE A 112 11.86 2.43 -1.72
CA PHE A 112 11.98 1.94 -3.08
C PHE A 112 12.98 2.78 -3.86
N PHE A 113 14.07 2.15 -4.27
CA PHE A 113 15.08 2.77 -5.14
C PHE A 113 15.92 1.70 -5.84
N LEU A 114 17.03 2.08 -6.50
CA LEU A 114 17.85 1.17 -7.32
C LEU A 114 18.30 -0.10 -6.58
N GLU A 115 18.56 0.01 -5.28
CA GLU A 115 19.07 -1.09 -4.45
C GLU A 115 18.06 -2.24 -4.32
N ASN A 116 16.77 -1.96 -4.37
CA ASN A 116 15.72 -2.96 -4.13
C ASN A 116 14.59 -2.99 -5.16
N CYS A 117 14.58 -2.05 -6.12
CA CYS A 117 13.51 -1.97 -7.12
C CYS A 117 13.33 -3.28 -7.90
N GLY A 118 14.43 -3.94 -8.29
CA GLY A 118 14.37 -5.21 -9.02
C GLY A 118 13.60 -6.30 -8.26
N ALA A 119 13.82 -6.43 -6.95
CA ALA A 119 13.12 -7.40 -6.11
C ALA A 119 11.63 -7.09 -5.98
N TYR A 120 11.26 -5.80 -5.75
CA TYR A 120 9.86 -5.39 -5.74
C TYR A 120 9.17 -5.63 -7.09
N LEU A 121 9.83 -5.31 -8.20
CA LEU A 121 9.27 -5.53 -9.53
C LEU A 121 9.09 -7.02 -9.86
N ALA A 122 10.02 -7.87 -9.40
CA ALA A 122 9.87 -9.32 -9.51
C ALA A 122 8.64 -9.81 -8.72
N ALA A 123 8.45 -9.33 -7.49
CA ALA A 123 7.28 -9.66 -6.67
C ALA A 123 5.98 -9.20 -7.37
N ILE A 124 5.92 -7.97 -7.88
CA ILE A 124 4.75 -7.44 -8.61
C ILE A 124 4.40 -8.32 -9.81
N ARG A 125 5.40 -8.74 -10.60
CA ARG A 125 5.17 -9.63 -11.74
C ARG A 125 4.70 -11.02 -11.34
N SER A 126 5.18 -11.53 -10.20
CA SER A 126 4.78 -12.85 -9.67
C SER A 126 3.36 -12.85 -9.13
N ILE A 127 2.89 -11.76 -8.52
CA ILE A 127 1.50 -11.59 -8.09
C ILE A 127 0.56 -11.68 -9.30
N GLY A 128 1.03 -11.23 -10.46
CA GLY A 128 0.35 -11.41 -11.73
C GLY A 128 -0.93 -10.58 -11.86
N ARG A 129 -1.76 -10.96 -12.84
CA ARG A 129 -3.01 -10.26 -13.18
C ARG A 129 -4.25 -10.78 -12.46
N THR A 130 -4.10 -11.74 -11.59
CA THR A 130 -5.23 -12.36 -10.88
C THR A 130 -5.88 -11.39 -9.89
N GLU A 131 -5.06 -10.51 -9.29
CA GLU A 131 -5.51 -9.44 -8.42
C GLU A 131 -5.02 -8.10 -8.98
N GLU A 132 -5.93 -7.19 -9.29
CA GLU A 132 -5.60 -5.84 -9.78
C GLU A 132 -5.19 -4.94 -8.62
N TYR A 133 -4.03 -5.20 -8.02
CA TYR A 133 -3.45 -4.32 -7.02
C TYR A 133 -2.73 -3.15 -7.66
N PHE A 134 -2.83 -1.99 -7.00
CA PHE A 134 -2.02 -0.82 -7.29
C PHE A 134 -0.82 -0.75 -6.35
N TYR A 135 0.27 -0.17 -6.84
CA TYR A 135 1.50 -0.01 -6.07
C TYR A 135 1.91 1.46 -6.00
N MET A 136 2.37 1.89 -4.83
CA MET A 136 2.84 3.24 -4.58
C MET A 136 4.28 3.18 -4.04
N PRO A 137 5.31 3.26 -4.90
CA PRO A 137 6.70 3.35 -4.46
C PRO A 137 6.95 4.63 -3.66
N VAL A 138 7.73 4.52 -2.58
CA VAL A 138 8.19 5.66 -1.77
C VAL A 138 9.68 5.88 -2.01
N PHE A 139 10.00 7.00 -2.64
CA PHE A 139 11.37 7.42 -2.90
C PHE A 139 11.92 8.15 -1.68
N GLU A 140 12.71 7.48 -0.88
CA GLU A 140 13.30 7.99 0.36
C GLU A 140 14.76 7.56 0.55
N SER A 141 15.45 7.22 -0.56
CA SER A 141 16.88 6.87 -0.56
C SER A 141 17.76 8.09 -0.43
N ALA A 142 18.86 7.96 0.33
CA ALA A 142 19.90 8.98 0.40
C ALA A 142 20.56 9.28 -0.96
N ALA A 143 20.52 8.34 -1.91
CA ALA A 143 21.00 8.52 -3.28
C ALA A 143 20.24 9.62 -4.06
N MET A 144 19.06 10.02 -3.58
CA MET A 144 18.31 11.14 -4.16
C MET A 144 18.82 12.52 -3.73
N ILE A 145 19.68 12.62 -2.72
CA ILE A 145 20.16 13.90 -2.18
C ILE A 145 21.13 14.61 -3.12
N PRO A 146 22.20 13.95 -3.65
CA PRO A 146 23.16 14.62 -4.50
C PRO A 146 22.57 14.98 -5.88
N PRO A 147 22.54 16.27 -6.27
CA PRO A 147 22.01 16.69 -7.57
C PRO A 147 22.72 16.05 -8.77
N GLN A 148 24.01 15.76 -8.61
CA GLN A 148 24.90 15.26 -9.68
C GLN A 148 24.49 13.86 -10.16
N THR A 149 24.10 12.98 -9.24
CA THR A 149 23.75 11.59 -9.54
C THR A 149 22.25 11.35 -9.57
N ARG A 150 21.45 12.24 -8.97
CA ARG A 150 19.99 12.11 -8.85
C ARG A 150 19.30 11.89 -10.18
N ARG A 151 19.67 12.69 -11.19
CA ARG A 151 19.00 12.66 -12.50
C ARG A 151 19.18 11.30 -13.18
N GLU A 152 20.39 10.77 -13.15
CA GLU A 152 20.71 9.48 -13.73
C GLU A 152 19.99 8.35 -12.98
N ALA A 153 20.06 8.35 -11.65
CA ALA A 153 19.39 7.37 -10.81
C ALA A 153 17.86 7.38 -11.00
N LEU A 154 17.23 8.56 -11.08
CA LEU A 154 15.79 8.67 -11.34
C LEU A 154 15.42 8.21 -12.75
N THR A 155 16.29 8.44 -13.74
CA THR A 155 16.06 7.94 -15.11
C THR A 155 16.08 6.42 -15.14
N GLU A 156 17.01 5.80 -14.44
CA GLU A 156 17.11 4.35 -14.34
C GLU A 156 15.91 3.74 -13.59
N VAL A 157 15.56 4.28 -12.41
CA VAL A 157 14.38 3.84 -11.64
C VAL A 157 13.12 3.97 -12.49
N ARG A 158 12.96 5.07 -13.25
CA ARG A 158 11.83 5.26 -14.13
C ARG A 158 11.76 4.16 -15.19
N ALA A 159 12.87 3.87 -15.86
CA ALA A 159 12.92 2.81 -16.87
C ALA A 159 12.49 1.44 -16.29
N GLN A 160 12.86 1.16 -15.05
CA GLN A 160 12.42 -0.03 -14.34
C GLN A 160 10.90 -0.02 -14.07
N LEU A 161 10.37 1.09 -13.55
CA LEU A 161 8.94 1.23 -13.25
C LEU A 161 8.06 1.20 -14.50
N ASP A 162 8.54 1.70 -15.64
CA ASP A 162 7.80 1.68 -16.91
C ASP A 162 7.43 0.25 -17.32
N THR A 163 8.17 -0.77 -16.87
CA THR A 163 7.86 -2.20 -17.14
C THR A 163 6.59 -2.70 -16.45
N VAL A 164 6.09 -1.99 -15.45
CA VAL A 164 4.88 -2.30 -14.68
C VAL A 164 3.96 -1.08 -14.53
N SER A 165 4.08 -0.09 -15.41
CA SER A 165 3.43 1.23 -15.31
C SER A 165 1.92 1.16 -15.12
N GLY A 166 1.24 0.16 -15.70
CA GLY A 166 -0.21 -0.04 -15.53
C GLY A 166 -0.65 -0.35 -14.10
N SER A 167 0.27 -0.79 -13.24
CA SER A 167 0.02 -1.11 -11.83
C SER A 167 0.54 -0.03 -10.87
N ILE A 168 1.32 0.95 -11.35
CA ILE A 168 1.82 2.04 -10.52
C ILE A 168 0.76 3.14 -10.44
N LEU A 169 0.28 3.40 -9.23
CA LEU A 169 -0.77 4.40 -9.00
C LEU A 169 -0.18 5.82 -8.92
N ASN A 170 0.82 6.00 -8.10
CA ASN A 170 1.62 7.21 -7.98
C ASN A 170 2.98 6.91 -7.34
N ILE A 171 3.89 7.88 -7.36
CA ILE A 171 5.15 7.84 -6.65
C ILE A 171 5.06 8.81 -5.49
N ARG A 172 5.51 8.38 -4.33
CA ARG A 172 5.58 9.20 -3.12
C ARG A 172 7.04 9.55 -2.83
N VAL A 173 7.25 10.70 -2.23
CA VAL A 173 8.57 11.16 -1.80
C VAL A 173 8.54 11.31 -0.28
N GLY A 174 9.45 10.65 0.37
CA GLY A 174 9.66 10.74 1.82
C GLY A 174 10.64 11.84 2.20
#